data_d6198d7b4cb9d64a5c8667c559cdb07b
#
_entry.id   d6198d7b4cb9d64a5c8667c559cdb07b
#
_cell.length_a   1.000
_cell.length_b   1.000
_cell.length_c   1.000
_cell.angle_alpha   90.00
_cell.angle_beta   90.00
_cell.angle_gamma   90.00
#
_symmetry.space_group_name_H-M   'P 1'
#
loop_
_entity.id
_entity.type
_entity.pdbx_description
1 polymer ?
#
loop_
_entity_poly.entity_id
_entity_poly.type
_entity_poly.pdbx_seq_one_letter_code
_entity_poly.pdbx_strand_id
1 'polypeptide(L)'
;MKDEVNTALELIEGGKADDTTAIIAELASRGQWEVVYLLSVTAGRELSVLFDAENTVHVDWGGPGLVPLHPPLGISIPFRLWVHTHPHGYAYWSQTDRQSIAQGTMILEQAQVLGGNGILSTTRLEHPSSLGRLADSGPLARWTKEQVLPWEEWQLRKQSNSCEAITEVSV
;
A
#
# COMPACT_ATOMS: atom_id res chain seq x y z
N MET A 1 5.78 -0.23 19.19
CA MET A 1 5.54 0.64 18.01
C MET A 1 6.39 1.91 18.02
N LYS A 2 6.33 2.72 19.05
CA LYS A 2 7.11 3.98 19.10
C LYS A 2 8.61 3.76 18.98
N ASP A 3 9.16 2.75 19.63
CA ASP A 3 10.59 2.43 19.60
C ASP A 3 11.00 1.88 18.23
N GLU A 4 10.16 1.07 17.60
CA GLU A 4 10.39 0.56 16.24
C GLU A 4 10.42 1.69 15.20
N VAL A 5 9.51 2.65 15.32
CA VAL A 5 9.46 3.82 14.45
C VAL A 5 10.70 4.69 14.64
N ASN A 6 11.10 4.93 15.87
CA ASN A 6 12.32 5.69 16.16
C ASN A 6 13.57 5.00 15.59
N THR A 7 13.68 3.67 15.74
CA THR A 7 14.77 2.88 15.17
C THR A 7 14.79 3.01 13.64
N ALA A 8 13.62 2.92 13.00
CA ALA A 8 13.52 3.08 11.55
C ALA A 8 13.94 4.50 11.09
N LEU A 9 13.53 5.54 11.82
CA LEU A 9 13.92 6.92 11.53
C LEU A 9 15.44 7.11 11.65
N GLU A 10 16.05 6.61 12.70
CA GLU A 10 17.51 6.67 12.89
C GLU A 10 18.27 5.97 11.76
N LEU A 11 17.80 4.80 11.33
CA LEU A 11 18.39 4.07 10.20
C LEU A 11 18.26 4.86 8.89
N ILE A 12 17.10 5.45 8.63
CA ILE A 12 16.86 6.26 7.43
C ILE A 12 17.75 7.51 7.42
N GLU A 13 17.82 8.23 8.53
CA GLU A 13 18.65 9.43 8.70
C GLU A 13 20.14 9.09 8.56
N GLY A 14 20.54 7.89 8.96
CA GLY A 14 21.90 7.37 8.80
C GLY A 14 22.21 6.82 7.41
N GLY A 15 21.30 6.96 6.43
CA GLY A 15 21.49 6.46 5.07
C GLY A 15 21.33 4.94 4.93
N LYS A 16 20.69 4.29 5.88
CA LYS A 16 20.48 2.83 5.95
C LYS A 16 19.01 2.45 5.79
N ALA A 17 18.30 3.11 4.89
CA ALA A 17 16.87 2.83 4.65
C ALA A 17 16.62 1.35 4.32
N ASP A 18 17.50 0.70 3.57
CA ASP A 18 17.35 -0.71 3.20
C ASP A 18 17.36 -1.66 4.41
N ASP A 19 17.89 -1.23 5.55
CA ASP A 19 17.89 -2.01 6.80
C ASP A 19 16.56 -1.91 7.58
N THR A 20 15.61 -1.12 7.12
CA THR A 20 14.30 -0.93 7.77
C THR A 20 13.20 -1.87 7.29
N THR A 21 13.47 -2.73 6.33
CA THR A 21 12.43 -3.53 5.65
C THR A 21 11.64 -4.42 6.61
N ALA A 22 12.28 -5.03 7.60
CA ALA A 22 11.61 -5.85 8.59
C ALA A 22 10.66 -5.03 9.50
N ILE A 23 11.08 -3.83 9.90
CA ILE A 23 10.25 -2.91 10.69
C ILE A 23 9.03 -2.46 9.87
N ILE A 24 9.25 -2.09 8.61
CA ILE A 24 8.17 -1.66 7.72
C ILE A 24 7.19 -2.80 7.45
N ALA A 25 7.67 -4.02 7.24
CA ALA A 25 6.81 -5.19 7.08
C ALA A 25 5.90 -5.40 8.29
N GLU A 26 6.43 -5.24 9.50
CA GLU A 26 5.66 -5.34 10.73
C GLU A 26 4.62 -4.22 10.86
N LEU A 27 5.00 -2.97 10.58
CA LEU A 27 4.05 -1.85 10.56
C LEU A 27 2.95 -2.04 9.52
N ALA A 28 3.30 -2.50 8.33
CA ALA A 28 2.35 -2.79 7.26
C ALA A 28 1.38 -3.92 7.64
N SER A 29 1.87 -4.98 8.29
CA SER A 29 1.03 -6.09 8.75
C SER A 29 -0.02 -5.65 9.78
N ARG A 30 0.26 -4.59 10.51
CA ARG A 30 -0.67 -3.95 11.45
C ARG A 30 -1.52 -2.85 10.81
N GLY A 31 -1.38 -2.60 9.51
CA GLY A 31 -2.11 -1.55 8.80
C GLY A 31 -1.71 -0.13 9.21
N GLN A 32 -0.48 0.11 9.64
CA GLN A 32 0.01 1.41 10.06
C GLN A 32 0.47 2.25 8.86
N TRP A 33 -0.43 2.46 7.91
CA TRP A 33 -0.12 3.04 6.59
C TRP A 33 0.38 4.49 6.65
N GLU A 34 -0.15 5.29 7.56
CA GLU A 34 0.32 6.67 7.71
C GLU A 34 1.79 6.71 8.16
N VAL A 35 2.17 5.82 9.09
CA VAL A 35 3.56 5.69 9.55
C VAL A 35 4.46 5.21 8.41
N VAL A 36 4.02 4.19 7.67
CA VAL A 36 4.74 3.69 6.48
C VAL A 36 4.95 4.82 5.47
N TYR A 37 3.92 5.61 5.20
CA TYR A 37 4.02 6.78 4.33
C TYR A 37 5.04 7.80 4.84
N LEU A 38 5.00 8.17 6.12
CA LEU A 38 5.93 9.13 6.72
C LEU A 38 7.38 8.65 6.66
N LEU A 39 7.63 7.36 6.83
CA LEU A 39 8.98 6.79 6.66
C LEU A 39 9.48 6.94 5.21
N SER A 40 8.62 6.73 4.23
CA SER A 40 8.91 6.96 2.82
C SER A 40 9.24 8.44 2.54
N VAL A 41 8.47 9.36 3.10
CA VAL A 41 8.73 10.81 3.00
C VAL A 41 10.09 11.17 3.60
N THR A 42 10.40 10.65 4.78
CA THR A 42 11.67 10.90 5.46
C THR A 42 12.86 10.40 4.65
N ALA A 43 12.72 9.24 4.02
CA ALA A 43 13.74 8.67 3.15
C ALA A 43 13.83 9.39 1.78
N GLY A 44 12.77 10.08 1.36
CA GLY A 44 12.67 10.67 0.02
C GLY A 44 12.67 9.62 -1.09
N ARG A 45 12.20 8.38 -0.79
CA ARG A 45 12.19 7.25 -1.71
C ARG A 45 10.82 6.60 -1.74
N GLU A 46 10.41 6.10 -2.89
CA GLU A 46 9.23 5.26 -3.00
C GLU A 46 9.44 3.93 -2.30
N LEU A 47 8.39 3.42 -1.72
CA LEU A 47 8.35 2.17 -0.98
C LEU A 47 7.26 1.29 -1.57
N SER A 48 7.56 0.00 -1.77
CA SER A 48 6.61 -1.02 -2.21
C SER A 48 6.43 -2.06 -1.12
N VAL A 49 5.18 -2.38 -0.83
CA VAL A 49 4.79 -3.42 0.13
C VAL A 49 3.84 -4.38 -0.57
N LEU A 50 4.19 -5.65 -0.60
CA LEU A 50 3.41 -6.69 -1.26
C LEU A 50 3.00 -7.76 -0.25
N PHE A 51 1.71 -8.03 -0.15
CA PHE A 51 1.16 -9.16 0.62
C PHE A 51 0.89 -10.31 -0.35
N ASP A 52 1.53 -11.45 -0.13
CA ASP A 52 1.30 -12.64 -0.95
C ASP A 52 0.04 -13.42 -0.51
N ALA A 53 -0.21 -14.56 -1.13
CA ALA A 53 -1.39 -15.40 -0.84
C ALA A 53 -1.43 -15.90 0.61
N GLU A 54 -0.28 -16.00 1.26
CA GLU A 54 -0.14 -16.45 2.66
C GLU A 54 -0.05 -15.29 3.64
N ASN A 55 -0.27 -14.04 3.18
CA ASN A 55 -0.10 -12.80 3.93
C ASN A 55 1.35 -12.55 4.41
N THR A 56 2.32 -13.16 3.77
CA THR A 56 3.72 -12.78 3.96
C THR A 56 3.96 -11.42 3.33
N VAL A 57 4.62 -10.53 4.05
CA VAL A 57 4.85 -9.13 3.65
C VAL A 57 6.24 -8.98 3.06
N HIS A 58 6.30 -8.51 1.82
CA HIS A 58 7.54 -8.26 1.10
C HIS A 58 7.70 -6.75 0.90
N VAL A 59 8.81 -6.19 1.35
CA VAL A 59 9.08 -4.75 1.31
C VAL A 59 10.27 -4.49 0.42
N ASP A 60 10.13 -3.51 -0.47
CA ASP A 60 11.19 -3.07 -1.38
C ASP A 60 11.27 -1.55 -1.43
N TRP A 61 12.48 -1.02 -1.30
CA TRP A 61 12.77 0.38 -1.47
C TRP A 61 13.10 0.68 -2.94
N GLY A 62 12.28 1.54 -3.57
CA GLY A 62 12.56 2.05 -4.91
C GLY A 62 13.41 3.31 -4.90
N GLY A 63 13.55 3.93 -6.08
CA GLY A 63 14.16 5.25 -6.23
C GLY A 63 13.19 6.39 -5.88
N PRO A 64 13.57 7.66 -6.14
CA PRO A 64 12.73 8.82 -5.82
C PRO A 64 11.40 8.89 -6.57
N GLY A 65 11.26 8.22 -7.69
CA GLY A 65 10.07 8.30 -8.53
C GLY A 65 9.65 7.00 -9.20
N LEU A 66 10.15 5.85 -8.74
CA LEU A 66 9.80 4.57 -9.36
C LEU A 66 10.01 3.39 -8.42
N VAL A 67 8.94 2.69 -8.11
CA VAL A 67 8.97 1.38 -7.49
C VAL A 67 8.01 0.46 -8.25
N PRO A 68 8.46 -0.18 -9.34
CA PRO A 68 7.60 -1.09 -10.09
C PRO A 68 7.25 -2.32 -9.24
N LEU A 69 6.13 -2.97 -9.60
CA LEU A 69 5.76 -4.24 -8.99
C LEU A 69 6.69 -5.34 -9.51
N HIS A 70 7.72 -5.68 -8.74
CA HIS A 70 8.66 -6.77 -9.02
C HIS A 70 8.62 -7.79 -7.89
N PRO A 71 7.71 -8.79 -7.96
CA PRO A 71 7.67 -9.82 -6.94
C PRO A 71 8.94 -10.68 -7.00
N PRO A 72 9.54 -11.02 -5.85
CA PRO A 72 10.62 -12.01 -5.80
C PRO A 72 10.17 -13.37 -6.33
N LEU A 73 11.11 -14.17 -6.82
CA LEU A 73 10.81 -15.54 -7.27
C LEU A 73 10.31 -16.40 -6.11
N GLY A 74 9.32 -17.25 -6.38
CA GLY A 74 8.81 -18.22 -5.41
C GLY A 74 7.77 -17.67 -4.44
N ILE A 75 7.27 -16.46 -4.65
CA ILE A 75 6.17 -15.89 -3.85
C ILE A 75 4.84 -16.59 -4.22
N SER A 76 4.02 -16.84 -3.20
CA SER A 76 2.69 -17.44 -3.37
C SER A 76 1.70 -16.49 -4.03
N ILE A 77 1.07 -16.93 -5.11
CA ILE A 77 0.00 -16.18 -5.80
C ILE A 77 -1.37 -16.77 -5.46
N PRO A 78 -2.46 -15.98 -5.54
CA PRO A 78 -2.51 -14.57 -5.93
C PRO A 78 -1.97 -13.62 -4.84
N PHE A 79 -1.44 -12.48 -5.25
CA PHE A 79 -1.07 -11.41 -4.32
C PHE A 79 -2.34 -10.72 -3.85
N ARG A 80 -2.49 -10.57 -2.54
CA ARG A 80 -3.69 -9.99 -1.94
C ARG A 80 -3.71 -8.47 -2.05
N LEU A 81 -2.55 -7.83 -1.82
CA LEU A 81 -2.47 -6.38 -1.78
C LEU A 81 -1.07 -5.92 -2.18
N TRP A 82 -1.01 -4.94 -3.06
CA TRP A 82 0.19 -4.19 -3.37
C TRP A 82 -0.01 -2.73 -2.95
N VAL A 83 0.86 -2.23 -2.08
CA VAL A 83 0.86 -0.84 -1.63
C VAL A 83 2.18 -0.19 -2.03
N HIS A 84 2.11 1.01 -2.59
CA HIS A 84 3.32 1.80 -2.81
C HIS A 84 3.09 3.26 -2.39
N THR A 85 4.17 4.01 -2.24
CA THR A 85 4.13 5.38 -1.75
C THR A 85 4.56 6.38 -2.82
N HIS A 86 3.96 7.56 -2.79
CA HIS A 86 4.41 8.74 -3.54
C HIS A 86 4.93 9.77 -2.53
N PRO A 87 6.20 9.67 -2.08
CA PRO A 87 6.75 10.60 -1.11
C PRO A 87 6.73 12.02 -1.69
N HIS A 88 6.25 12.98 -0.91
CA HIS A 88 6.07 14.39 -1.31
C HIS A 88 5.08 14.62 -2.47
N GLY A 89 4.28 13.59 -2.82
CA GLY A 89 3.29 13.67 -3.90
C GLY A 89 1.88 13.33 -3.45
N TYR A 90 0.95 13.36 -4.40
CA TYR A 90 -0.43 12.99 -4.18
C TYR A 90 -0.65 11.49 -4.46
N ALA A 91 -1.71 10.94 -3.86
CA ALA A 91 -2.20 9.61 -4.21
C ALA A 91 -2.94 9.67 -5.54
N TYR A 92 -2.32 9.13 -6.58
CA TYR A 92 -2.89 8.99 -7.92
C TYR A 92 -2.24 7.79 -8.62
N TRP A 93 -2.89 7.25 -9.63
CA TRP A 93 -2.31 6.18 -10.44
C TRP A 93 -1.44 6.77 -11.54
N SER A 94 -0.13 6.69 -11.39
CA SER A 94 0.82 7.08 -12.44
C SER A 94 0.72 6.13 -13.64
N GLN A 95 1.33 6.48 -14.76
CA GLN A 95 1.38 5.59 -15.92
C GLN A 95 2.06 4.25 -15.58
N THR A 96 3.15 4.29 -14.83
CA THR A 96 3.86 3.08 -14.38
C THR A 96 3.00 2.23 -13.47
N ASP A 97 2.27 2.84 -12.54
CA ASP A 97 1.34 2.12 -11.65
C ASP A 97 0.24 1.42 -12.46
N ARG A 98 -0.35 2.13 -13.41
CA ARG A 98 -1.39 1.58 -14.30
C ARG A 98 -0.86 0.40 -15.12
N GLN A 99 0.37 0.48 -15.60
CA GLN A 99 1.02 -0.62 -16.31
C GLN A 99 1.24 -1.82 -15.39
N SER A 100 1.72 -1.59 -14.18
CA SER A 100 1.93 -2.65 -13.17
C SER A 100 0.63 -3.35 -12.79
N ILE A 101 -0.44 -2.58 -12.56
CA ILE A 101 -1.77 -3.12 -12.25
C ILE A 101 -2.30 -3.93 -13.45
N ALA A 102 -2.17 -3.41 -14.66
CA ALA A 102 -2.62 -4.10 -15.88
C ALA A 102 -1.89 -5.44 -16.07
N GLN A 103 -0.57 -5.46 -15.90
CA GLN A 103 0.25 -6.67 -16.00
C GLN A 103 -0.06 -7.66 -14.89
N GLY A 104 -0.36 -7.16 -13.69
CA GLY A 104 -0.69 -7.97 -12.51
C GLY A 104 -2.14 -8.42 -12.42
N THR A 105 -3.02 -8.07 -13.38
CA THR A 105 -4.47 -8.29 -13.26
C THR A 105 -4.85 -9.74 -12.93
N MET A 106 -4.13 -10.73 -13.42
CA MET A 106 -4.45 -12.13 -13.17
C MET A 106 -3.98 -12.65 -11.80
N ILE A 107 -3.05 -11.95 -11.17
CA ILE A 107 -2.38 -12.42 -9.95
C ILE A 107 -2.45 -11.43 -8.78
N LEU A 108 -3.04 -10.26 -8.97
CA LEU A 108 -3.19 -9.22 -7.95
C LEU A 108 -4.67 -8.98 -7.68
N GLU A 109 -5.06 -8.88 -6.42
CA GLU A 109 -6.45 -8.67 -6.00
C GLU A 109 -6.77 -7.22 -5.70
N GLN A 110 -5.84 -6.48 -5.09
CA GLN A 110 -6.01 -5.09 -4.68
C GLN A 110 -4.70 -4.31 -4.75
N ALA A 111 -4.78 -3.04 -5.08
CA ALA A 111 -3.64 -2.11 -5.05
C ALA A 111 -4.01 -0.83 -4.33
N GLN A 112 -3.04 -0.22 -3.68
CA GLN A 112 -3.17 1.08 -3.00
C GLN A 112 -1.94 1.94 -3.27
N VAL A 113 -2.16 3.25 -3.35
CA VAL A 113 -1.08 4.25 -3.36
C VAL A 113 -1.28 5.21 -2.20
N LEU A 114 -0.20 5.44 -1.45
CA LEU A 114 -0.16 6.35 -0.32
C LEU A 114 0.48 7.66 -0.77
N GLY A 115 -0.23 8.75 -0.60
CA GLY A 115 0.25 10.10 -0.91
C GLY A 115 0.00 11.06 0.26
N GLY A 116 0.42 12.30 0.09
CA GLY A 116 0.24 13.33 1.12
C GLY A 116 -1.22 13.63 1.43
N ASN A 117 -2.12 13.41 0.48
CA ASN A 117 -3.55 13.64 0.61
C ASN A 117 -4.35 12.41 1.10
N GLY A 118 -3.74 11.25 1.26
CA GLY A 118 -4.43 10.05 1.73
C GLY A 118 -4.08 8.78 0.99
N ILE A 119 -5.02 7.85 0.97
CA ILE A 119 -4.92 6.52 0.34
C ILE A 119 -5.87 6.44 -0.85
N LEU A 120 -5.35 6.06 -2.00
CA LEU A 120 -6.15 5.71 -3.17
C LEU A 120 -6.08 4.21 -3.38
N SER A 121 -7.24 3.57 -3.47
CA SER A 121 -7.35 2.12 -3.63
C SER A 121 -7.96 1.75 -4.97
N THR A 122 -7.67 0.54 -5.44
CA THR A 122 -8.39 -0.12 -6.52
C THR A 122 -8.48 -1.61 -6.22
N THR A 123 -9.61 -2.21 -6.55
CA THR A 123 -9.91 -3.62 -6.32
C THR A 123 -10.28 -4.28 -7.63
N ARG A 124 -9.75 -5.48 -7.86
CA ARG A 124 -10.12 -6.25 -9.05
C ARG A 124 -11.55 -6.74 -8.94
N LEU A 125 -12.31 -6.51 -9.99
CA LEU A 125 -13.69 -6.96 -10.12
C LEU A 125 -13.74 -8.35 -10.75
N GLU A 126 -14.44 -9.27 -10.11
CA GLU A 126 -14.66 -10.62 -10.64
C GLU A 126 -15.61 -10.60 -11.84
N HIS A 127 -16.56 -9.66 -11.84
CA HIS A 127 -17.55 -9.50 -12.89
C HIS A 127 -17.65 -8.03 -13.30
N PRO A 128 -18.09 -7.72 -14.55
CA PRO A 128 -18.39 -6.36 -14.94
C PRO A 128 -19.36 -5.71 -13.96
N SER A 129 -19.01 -4.53 -13.45
CA SER A 129 -19.78 -3.78 -12.48
C SER A 129 -20.20 -2.43 -13.06
N SER A 130 -21.31 -1.89 -12.55
CA SER A 130 -21.75 -0.50 -12.83
C SER A 130 -20.88 0.54 -12.12
N LEU A 131 -19.98 0.13 -11.21
CA LEU A 131 -19.01 1.01 -10.58
C LEU A 131 -17.99 1.52 -11.60
N GLY A 132 -17.48 2.72 -11.37
CA GLY A 132 -16.42 3.29 -12.21
C GLY A 132 -15.21 2.37 -12.30
N ARG A 133 -14.53 2.42 -13.44
CA ARG A 133 -13.36 1.57 -13.76
C ARG A 133 -12.15 2.43 -14.09
N LEU A 134 -10.96 1.89 -13.92
CA LEU A 134 -9.73 2.60 -14.25
C LEU A 134 -9.55 2.87 -15.75
N ALA A 135 -10.15 2.04 -16.61
CA ALA A 135 -10.20 2.25 -18.05
C ALA A 135 -11.48 1.63 -18.63
N ASP A 136 -11.86 2.06 -19.83
CA ASP A 136 -13.07 1.57 -20.51
C ASP A 136 -12.88 0.19 -21.14
N SER A 137 -11.64 -0.19 -21.42
CA SER A 137 -11.29 -1.46 -22.06
C SER A 137 -9.93 -1.98 -21.58
N GLY A 138 -9.63 -3.22 -21.94
CA GLY A 138 -8.38 -3.89 -21.56
C GLY A 138 -8.34 -4.33 -20.10
N PRO A 139 -7.16 -4.72 -19.58
CA PRO A 139 -7.03 -5.24 -18.22
C PRO A 139 -7.53 -4.27 -17.14
N LEU A 140 -7.29 -2.96 -17.30
CA LEU A 140 -7.70 -1.94 -16.33
C LEU A 140 -9.22 -1.76 -16.23
N ALA A 141 -10.00 -2.25 -17.20
CA ALA A 141 -11.46 -2.26 -17.13
C ALA A 141 -11.99 -3.21 -16.05
N ARG A 142 -11.14 -4.07 -15.51
CA ARG A 142 -11.46 -4.98 -14.39
C ARG A 142 -11.15 -4.39 -13.02
N TRP A 143 -10.70 -3.15 -12.94
CA TRP A 143 -10.30 -2.49 -11.71
C TRP A 143 -11.20 -1.32 -11.38
N THR A 144 -11.57 -1.16 -10.11
CA THR A 144 -12.44 -0.07 -9.64
C THR A 144 -11.76 1.29 -9.75
N LYS A 145 -12.56 2.31 -10.07
CA LYS A 145 -12.15 3.71 -9.93
C LYS A 145 -12.72 4.24 -8.62
N GLU A 146 -11.85 4.46 -7.65
CA GLU A 146 -12.21 4.93 -6.32
C GLU A 146 -11.65 6.34 -6.09
N GLN A 147 -12.19 7.02 -5.08
CA GLN A 147 -11.70 8.32 -4.67
C GLN A 147 -10.66 8.19 -3.56
N VAL A 148 -9.78 9.18 -3.44
CA VAL A 148 -8.81 9.25 -2.36
C VAL A 148 -9.55 9.33 -1.02
N LEU A 149 -9.16 8.46 -0.08
CA LEU A 149 -9.56 8.52 1.31
C LEU A 149 -8.56 9.39 2.05
N PRO A 150 -8.94 10.62 2.51
CA PRO A 150 -8.02 11.49 3.26
C PRO A 150 -7.52 10.81 4.54
N TRP A 151 -6.29 11.12 4.95
CA TRP A 151 -5.70 10.55 6.17
C TRP A 151 -6.55 10.76 7.42
N GLU A 152 -7.14 11.94 7.56
CA GLU A 152 -8.02 12.25 8.68
C GLU A 152 -9.23 11.31 8.75
N GLU A 153 -9.88 11.07 7.62
CA GLU A 153 -11.01 10.15 7.53
C GLU A 153 -10.58 8.69 7.75
N TRP A 154 -9.42 8.30 7.21
CA TRP A 154 -8.83 6.97 7.44
C TRP A 154 -8.59 6.71 8.92
N GLN A 155 -8.03 7.69 9.65
CA GLN A 155 -7.82 7.60 11.09
C GLN A 155 -9.14 7.42 11.85
N LEU A 156 -10.18 8.17 11.50
CA LEU A 156 -11.50 8.05 12.11
C LEU A 156 -12.10 6.65 11.89
N ARG A 157 -12.01 6.10 10.69
CA ARG A 157 -12.47 4.74 10.39
C ARG A 157 -11.70 3.69 11.19
N LYS A 158 -10.39 3.85 11.34
CA LYS A 158 -9.54 2.97 12.12
C LYS A 158 -9.92 2.96 13.60
N GLN A 159 -10.20 4.13 14.18
CA GLN A 159 -10.67 4.26 15.57
C GLN A 159 -12.03 3.60 15.77
N SER A 160 -12.98 3.79 14.86
CA SER A 160 -14.31 3.16 14.92
C SER A 160 -14.22 1.65 14.91
N ASN A 161 -13.42 1.05 14.02
CA ASN A 161 -13.21 -0.40 13.95
C ASN A 161 -12.58 -0.95 15.23
N SER A 162 -11.66 -0.21 15.86
CA SER A 162 -11.06 -0.60 17.15
C SER A 162 -12.08 -0.56 18.29
N CYS A 163 -13.00 0.41 18.30
CA CYS A 163 -14.06 0.50 19.30
C CYS A 163 -15.09 -0.65 19.14
N GLU A 164 -15.46 -0.99 17.92
CA GLU A 164 -16.37 -2.11 17.63
C GLU A 164 -15.77 -3.45 18.10
N ALA A 165 -14.49 -3.70 17.80
CA ALA A 165 -13.79 -4.90 18.26
C ALA A 165 -13.75 -5.02 19.78
N ILE A 166 -13.60 -3.92 20.52
CA ILE A 166 -13.62 -3.91 22.00
C ILE A 166 -15.04 -4.22 22.51
N THR A 167 -16.07 -3.74 21.85
CA THR A 167 -17.47 -3.96 22.23
C THR A 167 -17.88 -5.43 22.03
N GLU A 168 -17.41 -6.10 21.00
CA GLU A 168 -17.67 -7.52 20.74
C GLU A 168 -17.01 -8.45 21.78
N VAL A 169 -15.88 -8.06 22.36
CA VAL A 169 -15.17 -8.85 23.38
C VAL A 169 -15.81 -8.70 24.78
N SER A 170 -16.67 -7.70 24.99
CA SER A 170 -17.31 -7.40 26.29
C SER A 170 -18.62 -8.15 26.51
N VAL A 171 -19.02 -9.03 25.63
CA VAL A 171 -20.20 -9.90 25.72
C VAL A 171 -19.77 -11.35 25.90
#